data_c1077bd706972f85e17545ede5b42e2b
#
_entry.id   c1077bd706972f85e17545ede5b42e2b
#
_cell.length_a   1.000
_cell.length_b   1.000
_cell.length_c   1.000
_cell.angle_alpha   90.00
_cell.angle_beta   90.00
_cell.angle_gamma   90.00
#
_symmetry.space_group_name_H-M   'P 1'
#
loop_
_entity.id
_entity.type
_entity.pdbx_description
1 polymer ?
#
loop_
_entity_poly.entity_id
_entity_poly.type
_entity_poly.pdbx_seq_one_letter_code
_entity_poly.pdbx_strand_id
1 'polypeptide(L)'
;MISIAFVFFIILTLATLGVASLSLMTTDSRMSVNFVQRLQAQYLAEAGVEYGIKLILNGQTGDYQGTVSIGEGSFAISIEQEDDELTLTSTGYIDRAEKRVEVKMSYQPPIEDFGIFSTDDIDNVTALDESGDPDSSLMLANAPFLPDMDDSTLIAMATVQGHVETDSVFIPSHGYPNFNFYFGGTTPNVTWVQGDLEVLGGTTVYGIFVVDGDIKLYGSSRVEGVLYLRNPAGVIIHGGGNPTQSSVTGGIVAKGDIDGTGNHITVQYDSEYMGRFGEHEIRETVSQVISWREL
;
A
#
# COMPACT_ATOMS: atom_id res chain seq x y z
N MET A 1 76.73 -40.82 -23.23
CA MET A 1 76.36 -39.65 -22.41
C MET A 1 75.08 -38.90 -22.90
N ILE A 2 74.85 -38.80 -24.22
CA ILE A 2 73.68 -38.11 -24.80
C ILE A 2 72.33 -38.75 -24.37
N SER A 3 72.27 -40.06 -24.24
CA SER A 3 71.04 -40.81 -23.87
C SER A 3 70.53 -40.49 -22.46
N ILE A 4 71.39 -40.29 -21.46
CA ILE A 4 71.03 -40.00 -20.09
C ILE A 4 70.47 -38.58 -19.96
N ALA A 5 71.07 -37.61 -20.66
CA ALA A 5 70.59 -36.22 -20.67
C ALA A 5 69.17 -36.09 -21.28
N PHE A 6 68.90 -36.89 -22.31
CA PHE A 6 67.61 -36.94 -22.97
C PHE A 6 66.52 -37.52 -22.09
N VAL A 7 66.84 -38.59 -21.37
CA VAL A 7 65.92 -39.20 -20.40
C VAL A 7 65.61 -38.22 -19.23
N PHE A 8 66.64 -37.53 -18.75
CA PHE A 8 66.46 -36.49 -17.71
C PHE A 8 65.59 -35.35 -18.19
N PHE A 9 65.76 -34.89 -19.44
CA PHE A 9 64.92 -33.86 -20.03
C PHE A 9 63.44 -34.32 -20.14
N ILE A 10 63.20 -35.56 -20.57
CA ILE A 10 61.84 -36.10 -20.63
C ILE A 10 61.19 -36.16 -19.24
N ILE A 11 61.89 -36.64 -18.21
CA ILE A 11 61.41 -36.70 -16.84
C ILE A 11 61.09 -35.28 -16.32
N LEU A 12 61.95 -34.32 -16.59
CA LEU A 12 61.75 -32.93 -16.15
C LEU A 12 60.52 -32.30 -16.82
N THR A 13 60.34 -32.51 -18.13
CA THR A 13 59.19 -32.02 -18.87
C THR A 13 57.87 -32.67 -18.41
N LEU A 14 57.88 -33.99 -18.13
CA LEU A 14 56.70 -34.67 -17.56
C LEU A 14 56.39 -34.21 -16.15
N ALA A 15 57.40 -33.96 -15.33
CA ALA A 15 57.22 -33.44 -13.99
C ALA A 15 56.63 -32.03 -14.01
N THR A 16 57.12 -31.13 -14.88
CA THR A 16 56.58 -29.77 -15.02
C THR A 16 55.14 -29.78 -15.56
N LEU A 17 54.81 -30.63 -16.53
CA LEU A 17 53.46 -30.80 -17.04
C LEU A 17 52.52 -31.35 -15.96
N GLY A 18 52.99 -32.32 -15.13
CA GLY A 18 52.24 -32.83 -14.01
C GLY A 18 51.88 -31.76 -12.98
N VAL A 19 52.87 -30.92 -12.59
CA VAL A 19 52.63 -29.81 -11.64
C VAL A 19 51.68 -28.78 -12.25
N ALA A 20 51.82 -28.44 -13.53
CA ALA A 20 50.94 -27.50 -14.22
C ALA A 20 49.49 -28.04 -14.27
N SER A 21 49.29 -29.33 -14.57
CA SER A 21 47.97 -29.96 -14.58
C SER A 21 47.32 -29.98 -13.20
N LEU A 22 48.07 -30.27 -12.16
CA LEU A 22 47.56 -30.21 -10.76
C LEU A 22 47.18 -28.79 -10.36
N SER A 23 47.99 -27.82 -10.76
CA SER A 23 47.67 -26.40 -10.50
C SER A 23 46.40 -25.96 -11.21
N LEU A 24 46.18 -26.34 -12.46
CA LEU A 24 44.94 -26.07 -13.20
C LEU A 24 43.73 -26.76 -12.52
N MET A 25 43.82 -28.05 -12.18
CA MET A 25 42.75 -28.76 -11.50
C MET A 25 42.35 -28.13 -10.15
N THR A 26 43.32 -27.68 -9.35
CA THR A 26 43.04 -27.01 -8.08
C THR A 26 42.42 -25.64 -8.30
N THR A 27 42.79 -24.92 -9.35
CA THR A 27 42.20 -23.60 -9.72
C THR A 27 40.78 -23.81 -10.19
N ASP A 28 40.51 -24.77 -11.08
CA ASP A 28 39.16 -25.07 -11.55
C ASP A 28 38.24 -25.52 -10.42
N SER A 29 38.74 -26.37 -9.50
CA SER A 29 37.98 -26.77 -8.33
C SER A 29 37.61 -25.57 -7.44
N ARG A 30 38.55 -24.68 -7.19
CA ARG A 30 38.28 -23.44 -6.41
C ARG A 30 37.29 -22.51 -7.12
N MET A 31 37.41 -22.37 -8.44
CA MET A 31 36.46 -21.57 -9.23
C MET A 31 35.05 -22.15 -9.15
N SER A 32 34.93 -23.48 -9.27
CA SER A 32 33.65 -24.16 -9.16
C SER A 32 33.00 -23.97 -7.77
N VAL A 33 33.78 -24.14 -6.70
CA VAL A 33 33.28 -23.90 -5.33
C VAL A 33 32.86 -22.45 -5.14
N ASN A 34 33.70 -21.51 -5.56
CA ASN A 34 33.37 -20.09 -5.45
C ASN A 34 32.10 -19.70 -6.26
N PHE A 35 31.92 -20.32 -7.44
CA PHE A 35 30.72 -20.12 -8.25
C PHE A 35 29.46 -20.62 -7.53
N VAL A 36 29.51 -21.83 -6.98
CA VAL A 36 28.39 -22.42 -6.21
C VAL A 36 28.07 -21.56 -4.99
N GLN A 37 29.08 -21.11 -4.25
CA GLN A 37 28.88 -20.25 -3.08
C GLN A 37 28.23 -18.91 -3.45
N ARG A 38 28.67 -18.28 -4.55
CA ARG A 38 28.05 -17.04 -5.05
C ARG A 38 26.60 -17.23 -5.46
N LEU A 39 26.27 -18.34 -6.12
CA LEU A 39 24.92 -18.69 -6.50
C LEU A 39 24.03 -18.94 -5.27
N GLN A 40 24.56 -19.63 -4.26
CA GLN A 40 23.87 -19.83 -3.00
C GLN A 40 23.63 -18.52 -2.23
N ALA A 41 24.64 -17.62 -2.20
CA ALA A 41 24.48 -16.29 -1.60
C ALA A 41 23.41 -15.47 -2.34
N GLN A 42 23.32 -15.59 -3.66
CA GLN A 42 22.25 -14.94 -4.43
C GLN A 42 20.88 -15.47 -4.07
N TYR A 43 20.68 -16.79 -4.01
CA TYR A 43 19.40 -17.37 -3.59
C TYR A 43 19.03 -17.00 -2.16
N LEU A 44 20.00 -16.86 -1.27
CA LEU A 44 19.74 -16.36 0.09
C LEU A 44 19.31 -14.89 0.08
N ALA A 45 19.91 -14.06 -0.76
CA ALA A 45 19.47 -12.66 -0.91
C ALA A 45 18.06 -12.57 -1.48
N GLU A 46 17.73 -13.36 -2.50
CA GLU A 46 16.38 -13.46 -3.07
C GLU A 46 15.36 -13.96 -2.04
N ALA A 47 15.70 -15.00 -1.26
CA ALA A 47 14.85 -15.47 -0.16
C ALA A 47 14.63 -14.40 0.91
N GLY A 48 15.62 -13.54 1.15
CA GLY A 48 15.49 -12.41 2.05
C GLY A 48 14.56 -11.33 1.51
N VAL A 49 14.54 -11.11 0.19
CA VAL A 49 13.54 -10.21 -0.44
C VAL A 49 12.13 -10.74 -0.23
N GLU A 50 11.88 -12.02 -0.53
CA GLU A 50 10.57 -12.64 -0.31
C GLU A 50 10.12 -12.56 1.16
N TYR A 51 11.05 -12.77 2.07
CA TYR A 51 10.77 -12.64 3.51
C TYR A 51 10.46 -11.19 3.90
N GLY A 52 11.23 -10.22 3.36
CA GLY A 52 11.00 -8.79 3.60
C GLY A 52 9.65 -8.32 3.07
N ILE A 53 9.30 -8.74 1.84
CA ILE A 53 7.97 -8.48 1.28
C ILE A 53 6.88 -9.01 2.23
N LYS A 54 7.02 -10.24 2.73
CA LYS A 54 6.05 -10.79 3.69
C LYS A 54 5.96 -10.00 4.99
N LEU A 55 7.04 -9.41 5.48
CA LEU A 55 7.01 -8.54 6.65
C LEU A 55 6.24 -7.25 6.36
N ILE A 56 6.47 -6.64 5.20
CA ILE A 56 5.75 -5.44 4.75
C ILE A 56 4.24 -5.74 4.66
N LEU A 57 3.87 -6.88 4.07
CA LEU A 57 2.49 -7.34 3.99
C LEU A 57 1.83 -7.57 5.36
N ASN A 58 2.61 -7.85 6.39
CA ASN A 58 2.13 -8.00 7.75
C ASN A 58 2.21 -6.69 8.57
N GLY A 59 2.36 -5.54 7.89
CA GLY A 59 2.34 -4.22 8.53
C GLY A 59 3.68 -3.72 9.03
N GLN A 60 4.81 -4.35 8.67
CA GLN A 60 6.13 -3.83 8.99
C GLN A 60 6.54 -2.78 7.95
N THR A 61 6.10 -1.54 8.15
CA THR A 61 6.29 -0.43 7.20
C THR A 61 7.32 0.61 7.63
N GLY A 62 7.82 0.53 8.86
CA GLY A 62 8.90 1.40 9.34
C GLY A 62 10.28 0.77 9.16
N ASP A 63 11.31 1.52 9.55
CA ASP A 63 12.69 1.05 9.53
C ASP A 63 12.84 -0.29 10.26
N TYR A 64 13.28 -1.29 9.53
CA TYR A 64 13.48 -2.63 10.05
C TYR A 64 14.84 -3.17 9.65
N GLN A 65 15.52 -3.84 10.58
CA GLN A 65 16.75 -4.58 10.31
C GLN A 65 16.68 -5.94 10.99
N GLY A 66 16.97 -7.00 10.24
CA GLY A 66 16.93 -8.35 10.76
C GLY A 66 17.86 -9.29 10.01
N THR A 67 18.26 -10.38 10.67
CA THR A 67 19.07 -11.44 10.08
C THR A 67 18.41 -12.80 10.35
N VAL A 68 18.29 -13.61 9.31
CA VAL A 68 17.72 -14.96 9.37
C VAL A 68 18.74 -15.96 8.89
N SER A 69 18.95 -17.04 9.65
CA SER A 69 19.85 -18.13 9.29
C SER A 69 19.08 -19.26 8.62
N ILE A 70 19.60 -19.77 7.50
CA ILE A 70 19.03 -20.88 6.75
C ILE A 70 20.14 -21.86 6.37
N GLY A 71 20.12 -23.05 6.95
CA GLY A 71 21.17 -24.06 6.74
C GLY A 71 22.55 -23.55 7.13
N GLU A 72 23.50 -23.58 6.21
CA GLU A 72 24.88 -23.10 6.42
C GLU A 72 25.07 -21.61 6.09
N GLY A 73 24.01 -20.93 5.61
CA GLY A 73 24.04 -19.52 5.23
C GLY A 73 23.07 -18.66 6.04
N SER A 74 23.04 -17.38 5.71
CA SER A 74 22.11 -16.44 6.31
C SER A 74 21.80 -15.32 5.30
N PHE A 75 20.70 -14.61 5.55
CA PHE A 75 20.47 -13.34 4.90
C PHE A 75 20.18 -12.24 5.95
N ALA A 76 20.63 -11.06 5.66
CA ALA A 76 20.27 -9.85 6.41
C ALA A 76 19.36 -9.00 5.54
N ILE A 77 18.31 -8.44 6.13
CA ILE A 77 17.39 -7.53 5.47
C ILE A 77 17.36 -6.18 6.17
N SER A 78 17.24 -5.11 5.41
CA SER A 78 16.82 -3.81 5.89
C SER A 78 15.65 -3.31 5.05
N ILE A 79 14.68 -2.70 5.71
CA ILE A 79 13.57 -1.99 5.10
C ILE A 79 13.73 -0.54 5.55
N GLU A 80 13.78 0.37 4.60
CA GLU A 80 13.89 1.81 4.83
C GLU A 80 12.71 2.46 4.12
N GLN A 81 11.99 3.32 4.83
CA GLN A 81 10.88 4.08 4.26
C GLN A 81 11.30 5.53 4.08
N GLU A 82 11.13 6.04 2.88
CA GLU A 82 11.32 7.46 2.56
C GLU A 82 10.09 7.90 1.77
N ASP A 83 9.27 8.75 2.39
CA ASP A 83 7.96 9.16 1.86
C ASP A 83 7.10 7.94 1.46
N ASP A 84 6.68 7.85 0.19
CA ASP A 84 5.84 6.78 -0.36
C ASP A 84 6.66 5.64 -0.97
N GLU A 85 7.98 5.61 -0.79
CA GLU A 85 8.88 4.59 -1.31
C GLU A 85 9.45 3.74 -0.17
N LEU A 86 9.29 2.42 -0.28
CA LEU A 86 9.99 1.45 0.56
C LEU A 86 11.19 0.89 -0.20
N THR A 87 12.37 1.00 0.38
CA THR A 87 13.59 0.38 -0.11
C THR A 87 13.89 -0.86 0.74
N LEU A 88 13.66 -2.03 0.15
CA LEU A 88 14.01 -3.32 0.74
C LEU A 88 15.38 -3.76 0.24
N THR A 89 16.35 -3.85 1.13
CA THR A 89 17.67 -4.41 0.83
C THR A 89 17.83 -5.76 1.50
N SER A 90 18.23 -6.77 0.73
CA SER A 90 18.59 -8.08 1.24
C SER A 90 20.02 -8.45 0.87
N THR A 91 20.78 -8.96 1.84
CA THR A 91 22.15 -9.42 1.63
C THR A 91 22.27 -10.87 2.08
N GLY A 92 22.55 -11.77 1.14
CA GLY A 92 22.78 -13.19 1.40
C GLY A 92 24.26 -13.48 1.66
N TYR A 93 24.52 -14.32 2.64
CA TYR A 93 25.86 -14.71 3.08
C TYR A 93 26.01 -16.23 3.10
N ILE A 94 27.10 -16.72 2.52
CA ILE A 94 27.56 -18.11 2.68
C ILE A 94 29.09 -18.15 2.66
N ASP A 95 29.70 -18.61 3.72
CA ASP A 95 31.16 -18.56 3.93
C ASP A 95 31.75 -17.17 3.69
N ARG A 96 32.41 -17.01 2.51
CA ARG A 96 33.02 -15.74 2.09
C ARG A 96 32.26 -15.07 0.94
N ALA A 97 31.23 -15.71 0.45
CA ALA A 97 30.41 -15.16 -0.63
C ALA A 97 29.31 -14.28 -0.05
N GLU A 98 29.16 -13.13 -0.64
CA GLU A 98 28.13 -12.14 -0.32
C GLU A 98 27.45 -11.70 -1.61
N LYS A 99 26.12 -11.56 -1.56
CA LYS A 99 25.31 -11.01 -2.64
C LYS A 99 24.23 -10.12 -2.06
N ARG A 100 24.02 -8.98 -2.70
CA ARG A 100 23.04 -7.98 -2.27
C ARG A 100 22.02 -7.74 -3.38
N VAL A 101 20.75 -7.68 -2.99
CA VAL A 101 19.62 -7.33 -3.84
C VAL A 101 18.90 -6.16 -3.19
N GLU A 102 18.57 -5.17 -3.99
CA GLU A 102 17.79 -4.00 -3.60
C GLU A 102 16.49 -3.99 -4.40
N VAL A 103 15.38 -3.80 -3.73
CA VAL A 103 14.05 -3.69 -4.34
C VAL A 103 13.42 -2.42 -3.83
N LYS A 104 13.00 -1.56 -4.74
CA LYS A 104 12.22 -0.37 -4.45
C LYS A 104 10.75 -0.64 -4.79
N MET A 105 9.90 -0.31 -3.86
CA MET A 105 8.46 -0.54 -3.94
C MET A 105 7.74 0.75 -3.57
N SER A 106 6.67 1.09 -4.28
CA SER A 106 5.76 2.10 -3.78
C SER A 106 4.98 1.52 -2.61
N TYR A 107 4.89 2.25 -1.53
CA TYR A 107 4.06 1.93 -0.39
C TYR A 107 2.88 2.88 -0.34
N GLN A 108 1.70 2.32 -0.24
CA GLN A 108 0.53 3.09 0.07
C GLN A 108 -0.02 2.62 1.41
N PRO A 109 -0.11 3.50 2.39
CA PRO A 109 -0.67 3.14 3.68
C PRO A 109 -2.15 2.77 3.54
N PRO A 110 -2.68 1.93 4.44
CA PRO A 110 -4.07 1.52 4.43
C PRO A 110 -5.02 2.72 4.44
N ILE A 111 -6.10 2.65 3.66
CA ILE A 111 -7.08 3.73 3.56
C ILE A 111 -7.73 4.05 4.93
N GLU A 112 -7.78 3.05 5.80
CA GLU A 112 -8.34 3.17 7.16
C GLU A 112 -7.51 4.07 8.09
N ASP A 113 -6.24 4.36 7.75
CA ASP A 113 -5.37 5.24 8.53
C ASP A 113 -5.65 6.74 8.27
N PHE A 114 -6.51 7.05 7.29
CA PHE A 114 -6.82 8.43 6.91
C PHE A 114 -8.28 8.78 7.18
N GLY A 115 -8.51 10.01 7.62
CA GLY A 115 -9.84 10.63 7.63
C GLY A 115 -10.21 11.18 6.25
N ILE A 116 -9.21 11.59 5.46
CA ILE A 116 -9.42 12.12 4.11
C ILE A 116 -8.38 11.55 3.17
N PHE A 117 -8.86 10.88 2.13
CA PHE A 117 -8.03 10.27 1.10
C PHE A 117 -8.52 10.71 -0.28
N SER A 118 -7.62 11.29 -1.10
CA SER A 118 -7.94 11.65 -2.49
C SER A 118 -6.80 11.33 -3.44
N THR A 119 -7.12 10.87 -4.65
CA THR A 119 -6.14 10.74 -5.74
C THR A 119 -5.87 12.07 -6.45
N ASP A 120 -6.58 13.12 -6.08
CA ASP A 120 -6.46 14.46 -6.61
C ASP A 120 -6.29 15.49 -5.48
N ASP A 121 -6.51 16.77 -5.75
CA ASP A 121 -6.32 17.84 -4.77
C ASP A 121 -7.36 17.81 -3.63
N ILE A 122 -6.94 18.29 -2.46
CA ILE A 122 -7.80 18.52 -1.30
C ILE A 122 -7.68 19.99 -0.90
N ASP A 123 -8.72 20.77 -1.14
CA ASP A 123 -8.75 22.21 -0.86
C ASP A 123 -9.80 22.59 0.19
N ASN A 124 -9.45 23.51 1.09
CA ASN A 124 -10.37 24.11 2.06
C ASN A 124 -11.11 23.09 2.96
N VAL A 125 -10.46 22.00 3.30
CA VAL A 125 -10.97 20.95 4.20
C VAL A 125 -10.10 20.89 5.44
N THR A 126 -10.70 20.59 6.59
CA THR A 126 -9.98 20.38 7.85
C THR A 126 -10.21 18.97 8.34
N ALA A 127 -9.11 18.21 8.52
CA ALA A 127 -9.16 16.94 9.22
C ALA A 127 -8.96 17.16 10.72
N LEU A 128 -9.75 16.45 11.50
CA LEU A 128 -9.66 16.38 12.95
C LEU A 128 -9.42 14.93 13.37
N ASP A 129 -8.69 14.74 14.44
CA ASP A 129 -8.56 13.43 15.08
C ASP A 129 -9.84 13.00 15.80
N GLU A 130 -9.86 11.83 16.43
CA GLU A 130 -11.00 11.33 17.20
C GLU A 130 -11.36 12.24 18.39
N SER A 131 -10.42 13.02 18.91
CA SER A 131 -10.62 13.98 19.99
C SER A 131 -11.20 15.31 19.50
N GLY A 132 -11.20 15.53 18.19
CA GLY A 132 -11.65 16.76 17.54
C GLY A 132 -10.54 17.84 17.41
N ASP A 133 -9.29 17.46 17.61
CA ASP A 133 -8.15 18.35 17.39
C ASP A 133 -7.67 18.28 15.92
N PRO A 134 -7.27 19.42 15.31
CA PRO A 134 -6.77 19.43 13.93
C PRO A 134 -5.53 18.55 13.75
N ASP A 135 -5.60 17.60 12.81
CA ASP A 135 -4.50 16.70 12.46
C ASP A 135 -4.38 16.56 10.92
N SER A 136 -3.37 17.19 10.35
CA SER A 136 -3.12 17.13 8.91
C SER A 136 -2.49 15.79 8.46
N SER A 137 -1.99 14.96 9.37
CA SER A 137 -1.45 13.63 9.03
C SER A 137 -2.56 12.64 8.62
N LEU A 138 -3.81 12.96 8.95
CA LEU A 138 -5.00 12.20 8.55
C LEU A 138 -5.50 12.55 7.13
N MET A 139 -4.75 13.37 6.38
CA MET A 139 -5.09 13.78 5.02
C MET A 139 -4.03 13.29 4.04
N LEU A 140 -4.45 12.53 3.04
CA LEU A 140 -3.59 12.13 1.92
C LEU A 140 -4.20 12.67 0.62
N ALA A 141 -3.58 13.70 0.05
CA ALA A 141 -3.91 14.28 -1.25
C ALA A 141 -2.95 13.78 -2.33
N ASN A 142 -3.37 13.82 -3.59
CA ASN A 142 -2.55 13.44 -4.74
C ASN A 142 -1.99 12.02 -4.60
N ALA A 143 -2.72 11.13 -3.96
CA ALA A 143 -2.33 9.74 -3.85
C ALA A 143 -2.15 9.14 -5.26
N PRO A 144 -1.05 8.41 -5.54
CA PRO A 144 -0.74 7.93 -6.88
C PRO A 144 -1.83 7.00 -7.45
N PHE A 145 -2.59 6.38 -6.61
CA PHE A 145 -3.78 5.58 -6.95
C PHE A 145 -4.67 5.41 -5.71
N LEU A 146 -5.95 5.18 -5.92
CA LEU A 146 -6.82 4.70 -4.87
C LEU A 146 -6.60 3.19 -4.72
N PRO A 147 -6.52 2.65 -3.50
CA PRO A 147 -6.56 1.20 -3.30
C PRO A 147 -7.77 0.59 -4.04
N ASP A 148 -7.59 -0.60 -4.60
CA ASP A 148 -8.72 -1.30 -5.19
C ASP A 148 -9.74 -1.63 -4.10
N MET A 149 -10.96 -1.11 -4.27
CA MET A 149 -12.08 -1.37 -3.38
C MET A 149 -12.94 -2.50 -3.92
N ASP A 150 -13.43 -3.36 -3.06
CA ASP A 150 -14.44 -4.35 -3.46
C ASP A 150 -15.82 -3.68 -3.66
N ASP A 151 -15.87 -2.88 -4.71
CA ASP A 151 -17.08 -2.18 -5.14
C ASP A 151 -18.25 -3.16 -5.34
N SER A 152 -17.97 -4.39 -5.77
CA SER A 152 -18.99 -5.40 -6.02
C SER A 152 -19.69 -5.83 -4.74
N THR A 153 -18.93 -6.01 -3.65
CA THR A 153 -19.47 -6.33 -2.34
C THR A 153 -20.23 -5.14 -1.74
N LEU A 154 -19.70 -3.92 -1.82
CA LEU A 154 -20.40 -2.72 -1.35
C LEU A 154 -21.75 -2.52 -2.07
N ILE A 155 -21.77 -2.66 -3.39
CA ILE A 155 -23.00 -2.56 -4.21
C ILE A 155 -23.99 -3.69 -3.90
N ALA A 156 -23.50 -4.92 -3.70
CA ALA A 156 -24.33 -6.04 -3.28
C ALA A 156 -24.97 -5.79 -1.90
N MET A 157 -24.22 -5.25 -0.95
CA MET A 157 -24.73 -4.88 0.36
C MET A 157 -25.84 -3.82 0.24
N ALA A 158 -25.61 -2.74 -0.52
CA ALA A 158 -26.64 -1.71 -0.76
C ALA A 158 -27.91 -2.33 -1.38
N THR A 159 -27.75 -3.25 -2.33
CA THR A 159 -28.87 -3.93 -2.99
C THR A 159 -29.67 -4.79 -2.01
N VAL A 160 -28.99 -5.57 -1.18
CA VAL A 160 -29.67 -6.42 -0.16
C VAL A 160 -30.37 -5.57 0.90
N GLN A 161 -29.81 -4.43 1.26
CA GLN A 161 -30.39 -3.49 2.23
C GLN A 161 -31.52 -2.64 1.63
N GLY A 162 -31.68 -2.64 0.30
CA GLY A 162 -32.70 -1.84 -0.38
C GLY A 162 -32.33 -0.35 -0.50
N HIS A 163 -31.03 -0.02 -0.46
CA HIS A 163 -30.52 1.35 -0.49
C HIS A 163 -29.77 1.61 -1.83
N VAL A 164 -30.40 1.32 -2.95
CA VAL A 164 -29.90 1.64 -4.30
C VAL A 164 -30.70 2.79 -4.84
N GLU A 165 -30.05 3.92 -5.03
CA GLU A 165 -30.63 5.17 -5.52
C GLU A 165 -30.23 5.39 -6.98
N THR A 166 -31.23 5.43 -7.85
CA THR A 166 -31.03 5.52 -9.33
C THR A 166 -31.34 6.88 -9.91
N ASP A 167 -31.79 7.82 -9.09
CA ASP A 167 -32.08 9.19 -9.52
C ASP A 167 -30.79 9.92 -9.91
N SER A 168 -30.89 10.84 -10.87
CA SER A 168 -29.75 11.67 -11.28
C SER A 168 -29.20 12.53 -10.14
N VAL A 169 -30.04 12.90 -9.18
CA VAL A 169 -29.66 13.60 -7.95
C VAL A 169 -30.44 12.95 -6.80
N PHE A 170 -29.75 12.37 -5.86
CA PHE A 170 -30.33 11.81 -4.64
C PHE A 170 -30.20 12.80 -3.48
N ILE A 171 -31.34 13.12 -2.87
CA ILE A 171 -31.43 14.01 -1.70
C ILE A 171 -32.00 13.23 -0.53
N PRO A 172 -31.13 12.71 0.38
CA PRO A 172 -31.59 11.93 1.51
C PRO A 172 -32.35 12.77 2.54
N SER A 173 -33.33 12.16 3.18
CA SER A 173 -34.01 12.75 4.32
C SER A 173 -33.14 12.70 5.58
N HIS A 174 -33.44 13.57 6.56
CA HIS A 174 -32.76 13.51 7.86
C HIS A 174 -32.93 12.15 8.54
N GLY A 175 -31.82 11.58 9.00
CA GLY A 175 -31.79 10.27 9.63
C GLY A 175 -31.70 9.09 8.64
N TYR A 176 -31.55 9.35 7.35
CA TYR A 176 -31.42 8.30 6.34
C TYR A 176 -30.14 7.45 6.55
N PRO A 177 -30.20 6.12 6.37
CA PRO A 177 -31.40 5.33 6.08
C PRO A 177 -32.23 4.99 7.33
N ASN A 178 -31.68 4.97 8.54
CA ASN A 178 -32.35 4.50 9.75
C ASN A 178 -31.80 5.08 11.05
N PHE A 179 -31.22 6.28 11.02
CA PHE A 179 -30.58 6.96 12.17
C PHE A 179 -29.42 6.18 12.81
N ASN A 180 -28.76 5.31 12.07
CA ASN A 180 -27.68 4.50 12.58
C ASN A 180 -26.65 4.18 11.47
N PHE A 181 -25.39 4.12 11.82
CA PHE A 181 -24.34 3.63 10.93
C PHE A 181 -24.51 2.15 10.57
N TYR A 182 -25.07 1.36 11.48
CA TYR A 182 -25.22 -0.10 11.32
C TYR A 182 -26.62 -0.51 10.88
N PHE A 183 -26.66 -1.44 9.91
CA PHE A 183 -27.86 -2.17 9.49
C PHE A 183 -27.99 -3.46 10.28
N GLY A 184 -28.82 -3.45 11.30
CA GLY A 184 -29.18 -4.67 12.04
C GLY A 184 -28.01 -5.37 12.73
N GLY A 185 -27.16 -4.65 13.46
CA GLY A 185 -26.06 -5.24 14.23
C GLY A 185 -24.71 -4.62 13.92
N THR A 186 -23.75 -5.39 13.37
CA THR A 186 -22.39 -4.94 13.09
C THR A 186 -22.13 -4.64 11.60
N THR A 187 -23.07 -4.95 10.72
CA THR A 187 -22.94 -4.67 9.27
C THR A 187 -23.22 -3.20 9.02
N PRO A 188 -22.35 -2.45 8.34
CA PRO A 188 -22.60 -1.05 8.04
C PRO A 188 -23.80 -0.88 7.10
N ASN A 189 -24.54 0.22 7.25
CA ASN A 189 -25.45 0.67 6.22
C ASN A 189 -24.65 1.08 4.99
N VAL A 190 -24.99 0.55 3.84
CA VAL A 190 -24.38 0.92 2.57
C VAL A 190 -25.46 1.46 1.65
N THR A 191 -25.25 2.65 1.12
CA THR A 191 -26.12 3.28 0.11
C THR A 191 -25.32 3.46 -1.18
N TRP A 192 -25.82 2.91 -2.29
CA TRP A 192 -25.25 3.13 -3.61
C TRP A 192 -26.07 4.17 -4.38
N VAL A 193 -25.44 5.30 -4.70
CA VAL A 193 -26.01 6.41 -5.43
C VAL A 193 -25.43 6.42 -6.85
N GLN A 194 -26.24 6.12 -7.87
CA GLN A 194 -25.81 6.08 -9.27
C GLN A 194 -25.67 7.47 -9.91
N GLY A 195 -26.22 8.50 -9.28
CA GLY A 195 -26.12 9.91 -9.67
C GLY A 195 -25.37 10.73 -8.63
N ASP A 196 -25.71 12.02 -8.57
CA ASP A 196 -25.16 12.93 -7.56
C ASP A 196 -25.81 12.71 -6.19
N LEU A 197 -25.05 12.92 -5.12
CA LEU A 197 -25.53 12.96 -3.75
C LEU A 197 -25.58 14.42 -3.26
N GLU A 198 -26.74 14.90 -2.85
CA GLU A 198 -26.87 16.21 -2.22
C GLU A 198 -27.39 16.11 -0.78
N VAL A 199 -26.54 16.37 0.21
CA VAL A 199 -26.94 16.41 1.62
C VAL A 199 -27.29 17.82 2.02
N LEU A 200 -28.60 18.09 2.21
CA LEU A 200 -29.08 19.43 2.52
C LEU A 200 -28.70 19.91 3.91
N GLY A 201 -28.67 21.21 4.09
CA GLY A 201 -28.36 21.84 5.38
C GLY A 201 -29.31 21.42 6.50
N GLY A 202 -28.71 21.08 7.66
CA GLY A 202 -29.45 20.57 8.81
C GLY A 202 -29.84 19.08 8.72
N THR A 203 -29.47 18.40 7.63
CA THR A 203 -29.68 16.95 7.47
C THR A 203 -28.50 16.18 8.02
N THR A 204 -28.78 15.12 8.77
CA THR A 204 -27.78 14.11 9.17
C THR A 204 -28.10 12.80 8.45
N VAL A 205 -27.08 12.18 7.86
CA VAL A 205 -27.18 10.89 7.19
C VAL A 205 -26.14 9.92 7.76
N TYR A 206 -26.40 8.59 7.63
CA TYR A 206 -25.64 7.57 8.31
C TYR A 206 -25.22 6.46 7.36
N GLY A 207 -23.98 5.95 7.50
CA GLY A 207 -23.50 4.80 6.77
C GLY A 207 -22.41 5.11 5.74
N ILE A 208 -22.17 4.14 4.86
CA ILE A 208 -21.21 4.26 3.75
C ILE A 208 -22.00 4.64 2.50
N PHE A 209 -21.67 5.77 1.90
CA PHE A 209 -22.27 6.25 0.66
C PHE A 209 -21.29 6.02 -0.49
N VAL A 210 -21.61 5.10 -1.39
CA VAL A 210 -20.88 4.81 -2.61
C VAL A 210 -21.51 5.62 -3.73
N VAL A 211 -20.81 6.63 -4.26
CA VAL A 211 -21.38 7.63 -5.18
C VAL A 211 -20.67 7.59 -6.53
N ASP A 212 -21.45 7.49 -7.60
CA ASP A 212 -20.95 7.48 -8.99
C ASP A 212 -20.95 8.89 -9.64
N GLY A 213 -21.68 9.86 -9.08
CA GLY A 213 -21.72 11.25 -9.50
C GLY A 213 -20.90 12.17 -8.59
N ASP A 214 -21.33 13.43 -8.46
CA ASP A 214 -20.75 14.41 -7.54
C ASP A 214 -21.38 14.29 -6.14
N ILE A 215 -20.65 14.78 -5.13
CA ILE A 215 -21.16 14.91 -3.77
C ILE A 215 -21.23 16.40 -3.39
N LYS A 216 -22.40 16.85 -2.95
CA LYS A 216 -22.62 18.22 -2.48
C LYS A 216 -23.10 18.24 -1.04
N LEU A 217 -22.31 18.88 -0.19
CA LEU A 217 -22.62 19.06 1.23
C LEU A 217 -23.06 20.51 1.47
N TYR A 218 -24.32 20.74 1.81
CA TYR A 218 -24.82 22.06 2.11
C TYR A 218 -24.66 22.41 3.59
N GLY A 219 -24.49 23.68 3.91
CA GLY A 219 -24.14 24.17 5.25
C GLY A 219 -24.96 23.56 6.38
N SER A 220 -24.30 23.15 7.47
CA SER A 220 -24.83 22.36 8.60
C SER A 220 -25.28 20.94 8.23
N SER A 221 -24.95 20.42 7.06
CA SER A 221 -25.14 19.00 6.79
C SER A 221 -24.15 18.17 7.61
N ARG A 222 -24.56 16.97 7.97
CA ARG A 222 -23.74 16.05 8.75
C ARG A 222 -23.79 14.65 8.14
N VAL A 223 -22.65 14.03 8.00
CA VAL A 223 -22.51 12.63 7.63
C VAL A 223 -21.85 11.89 8.78
N GLU A 224 -22.48 10.83 9.25
CA GLU A 224 -21.91 9.91 10.23
C GLU A 224 -21.62 8.59 9.52
N GLY A 225 -20.39 8.46 9.03
CA GLY A 225 -19.94 7.36 8.19
C GLY A 225 -18.88 7.76 7.18
N VAL A 226 -18.90 7.10 6.02
CA VAL A 226 -17.89 7.27 4.98
C VAL A 226 -18.52 7.74 3.67
N LEU A 227 -17.97 8.78 3.07
CA LEU A 227 -18.27 9.19 1.71
C LEU A 227 -17.23 8.61 0.75
N TYR A 228 -17.65 7.75 -0.14
CA TYR A 228 -16.80 7.13 -1.15
C TYR A 228 -17.20 7.60 -2.56
N LEU A 229 -16.40 8.51 -3.14
CA LEU A 229 -16.57 9.02 -4.50
C LEU A 229 -15.79 8.12 -5.47
N ARG A 230 -16.52 7.33 -6.29
CA ARG A 230 -15.94 6.39 -7.25
C ARG A 230 -15.55 7.04 -8.59
N ASN A 231 -16.19 8.15 -8.93
CA ASN A 231 -15.96 8.81 -10.21
C ASN A 231 -14.67 9.64 -10.17
N PRO A 232 -13.63 9.34 -10.98
CA PRO A 232 -12.41 10.12 -11.02
C PRO A 232 -12.59 11.53 -11.62
N ALA A 233 -13.70 11.79 -12.29
CA ALA A 233 -14.06 13.13 -12.76
C ALA A 233 -15.11 13.79 -11.85
N GLY A 234 -15.48 13.14 -10.74
CA GLY A 234 -16.43 13.67 -9.77
C GLY A 234 -15.74 14.58 -8.76
N VAL A 235 -16.52 15.42 -8.11
CA VAL A 235 -16.05 16.38 -7.11
C VAL A 235 -16.87 16.27 -5.84
N ILE A 236 -16.20 16.37 -4.69
CA ILE A 236 -16.88 16.60 -3.41
C ILE A 236 -16.82 18.10 -3.13
N ILE A 237 -17.95 18.78 -3.14
CA ILE A 237 -18.00 20.24 -2.95
C ILE A 237 -18.91 20.62 -1.80
N HIS A 238 -18.59 21.78 -1.18
CA HIS A 238 -19.53 22.45 -0.31
C HIS A 238 -20.52 23.28 -1.14
N GLY A 239 -21.81 22.90 -1.13
CA GLY A 239 -22.88 23.67 -1.75
C GLY A 239 -23.13 24.96 -0.98
N GLY A 240 -22.87 26.11 -1.60
CA GLY A 240 -22.98 27.43 -0.97
C GLY A 240 -24.35 27.75 -0.37
N GLY A 241 -24.39 28.56 0.66
CA GLY A 241 -25.65 29.12 1.22
C GLY A 241 -25.58 29.72 2.62
N ASN A 242 -24.97 29.14 3.59
CA ASN A 242 -24.87 29.68 4.94
C ASN A 242 -23.47 29.43 5.51
N PRO A 243 -22.88 30.35 6.30
CA PRO A 243 -21.51 30.19 6.82
C PRO A 243 -21.32 29.07 7.85
N THR A 244 -22.24 28.13 7.92
CA THR A 244 -22.12 26.94 8.81
C THR A 244 -21.43 25.83 8.11
N GLN A 245 -20.39 25.29 8.75
CA GLN A 245 -19.59 24.17 8.27
C GLN A 245 -20.43 22.89 8.11
N SER A 246 -20.16 22.16 7.04
CA SER A 246 -20.59 20.79 6.90
C SER A 246 -19.60 19.85 7.61
N SER A 247 -20.07 18.80 8.23
CA SER A 247 -19.23 17.87 8.99
C SER A 247 -19.42 16.44 8.52
N VAL A 248 -18.31 15.71 8.45
CA VAL A 248 -18.28 14.26 8.26
C VAL A 248 -17.59 13.67 9.49
N THR A 249 -18.25 12.74 10.18
CA THR A 249 -17.63 11.93 11.24
C THR A 249 -17.40 10.54 10.65
N GLY A 250 -16.15 10.14 10.53
CA GLY A 250 -15.73 8.94 9.79
C GLY A 250 -14.66 9.29 8.80
N GLY A 251 -15.00 9.36 7.52
CA GLY A 251 -14.01 9.72 6.51
C GLY A 251 -14.56 10.06 5.14
N ILE A 252 -13.67 10.55 4.31
CA ILE A 252 -13.90 10.85 2.89
C ILE A 252 -12.83 10.13 2.07
N VAL A 253 -13.28 9.35 1.08
CA VAL A 253 -12.42 8.66 0.13
C VAL A 253 -12.86 9.04 -1.29
N ALA A 254 -11.98 9.65 -2.05
CA ALA A 254 -12.32 10.17 -3.37
C ALA A 254 -11.34 9.74 -4.45
N LYS A 255 -11.86 9.36 -5.63
CA LYS A 255 -11.10 9.24 -6.88
C LYS A 255 -10.94 10.57 -7.61
N GLY A 256 -11.48 11.65 -7.09
CA GLY A 256 -11.48 12.99 -7.69
C GLY A 256 -11.26 14.07 -6.64
N ASP A 257 -11.44 15.31 -7.03
CA ASP A 257 -11.20 16.49 -6.21
C ASP A 257 -12.09 16.56 -4.98
N ILE A 258 -11.55 17.13 -3.90
CA ILE A 258 -12.30 17.53 -2.72
C ILE A 258 -12.12 19.03 -2.54
N ASP A 259 -13.16 19.82 -2.82
CA ASP A 259 -13.15 21.29 -2.73
C ASP A 259 -14.17 21.79 -1.71
N GLY A 260 -13.68 22.20 -0.55
CA GLY A 260 -14.45 22.88 0.49
C GLY A 260 -14.66 24.38 0.25
N THR A 261 -14.47 24.90 -0.99
CA THR A 261 -14.53 26.34 -1.32
C THR A 261 -15.83 26.98 -0.86
N GLY A 262 -15.71 28.08 -0.15
CA GLY A 262 -16.84 28.92 0.32
C GLY A 262 -17.24 28.68 1.77
N ASN A 263 -17.21 27.46 2.26
CA ASN A 263 -17.32 27.14 3.69
C ASN A 263 -16.65 25.78 3.94
N HIS A 264 -15.81 25.72 4.92
CA HIS A 264 -14.99 24.57 5.22
C HIS A 264 -15.82 23.30 5.42
N ILE A 265 -15.41 22.22 4.77
CA ILE A 265 -15.80 20.86 5.15
C ILE A 265 -14.86 20.44 6.30
N THR A 266 -15.45 19.98 7.39
CA THR A 266 -14.69 19.42 8.51
C THR A 266 -14.90 17.93 8.55
N VAL A 267 -13.82 17.16 8.57
CA VAL A 267 -13.84 15.70 8.69
C VAL A 267 -13.22 15.31 10.02
N GLN A 268 -14.02 14.78 10.89
CA GLN A 268 -13.54 14.16 12.13
C GLN A 268 -13.33 12.70 11.87
N TYR A 269 -12.07 12.26 11.95
CA TYR A 269 -11.70 10.86 11.79
C TYR A 269 -12.39 10.00 12.86
N ASP A 270 -12.90 8.85 12.42
CA ASP A 270 -13.45 7.80 13.28
C ASP A 270 -12.90 6.45 12.81
N SER A 271 -12.04 5.86 13.62
CA SER A 271 -11.34 4.61 13.29
C SER A 271 -12.30 3.43 13.15
N GLU A 272 -13.45 3.43 13.84
CA GLU A 272 -14.43 2.38 13.70
C GLU A 272 -15.11 2.43 12.32
N TYR A 273 -15.55 3.61 11.87
CA TYR A 273 -16.21 3.76 10.57
C TYR A 273 -15.23 3.54 9.42
N MET A 274 -14.02 4.10 9.52
CA MET A 274 -12.99 3.91 8.51
C MET A 274 -12.48 2.46 8.47
N GLY A 275 -12.32 1.80 9.61
CA GLY A 275 -11.97 0.39 9.69
C GLY A 275 -13.03 -0.50 9.03
N ARG A 276 -14.33 -0.21 9.22
CA ARG A 276 -15.41 -0.95 8.52
C ARG A 276 -15.41 -0.74 7.01
N PHE A 277 -15.04 0.45 6.55
CA PHE A 277 -14.86 0.71 5.13
C PHE A 277 -13.60 0.01 4.60
N GLY A 278 -12.48 0.08 5.32
CA GLY A 278 -11.21 -0.56 4.99
C GLY A 278 -11.30 -2.10 4.90
N GLU A 279 -12.26 -2.77 5.56
CA GLU A 279 -12.53 -4.20 5.37
C GLU A 279 -12.88 -4.55 3.91
N HIS A 280 -13.29 -3.56 3.10
CA HIS A 280 -13.59 -3.72 1.67
C HIS A 280 -12.45 -3.29 0.76
N GLU A 281 -11.30 -2.90 1.29
CA GLU A 281 -10.09 -2.69 0.52
C GLU A 281 -9.58 -4.05 0.02
N ILE A 282 -9.50 -4.20 -1.30
CA ILE A 282 -8.80 -5.34 -1.90
C ILE A 282 -7.32 -5.06 -1.74
N ARG A 283 -6.77 -5.53 -0.65
CA ARG A 283 -5.32 -5.49 -0.42
C ARG A 283 -4.66 -6.48 -1.36
N GLU A 284 -4.64 -6.17 -2.65
CA GLU A 284 -3.59 -6.72 -3.48
C GLU A 284 -2.28 -6.16 -2.96
N THR A 285 -1.70 -6.89 -2.05
CA THR A 285 -0.44 -6.64 -1.38
C THR A 285 0.75 -6.69 -2.35
N VAL A 286 0.57 -6.15 -3.52
CA VAL A 286 1.63 -5.93 -4.48
C VAL A 286 1.92 -4.44 -4.49
N SER A 287 2.71 -4.02 -3.52
CA SER A 287 3.63 -2.91 -3.73
C SER A 287 4.22 -3.10 -5.13
N GLN A 288 3.95 -2.22 -6.07
CA GLN A 288 4.54 -2.33 -7.40
C GLN A 288 6.05 -2.30 -7.22
N VAL A 289 6.72 -3.38 -7.60
CA VAL A 289 8.18 -3.38 -7.64
C VAL A 289 8.60 -2.38 -8.72
N ILE A 290 9.04 -1.21 -8.29
CA ILE A 290 9.47 -0.13 -9.18
C ILE A 290 10.81 -0.49 -9.81
N SER A 291 11.69 -1.12 -9.05
CA SER A 291 12.99 -1.55 -9.55
C SER A 291 13.53 -2.76 -8.80
N TRP A 292 14.26 -3.60 -9.52
CA TRP A 292 15.04 -4.72 -8.98
C TRP A 292 16.49 -4.54 -9.40
N ARG A 293 17.41 -4.48 -8.47
CA ARG A 293 18.83 -4.27 -8.75
C ARG A 293 19.69 -5.28 -7.98
N GLU A 294 20.49 -6.04 -8.70
CA GLU A 294 21.61 -6.84 -8.16
C GLU A 294 22.84 -5.92 -7.99
N LEU A 295 23.43 -5.89 -6.79
CA LEU A 295 24.57 -5.04 -6.43
C LEU A 295 25.84 -5.86 -6.18
#